data_4bd60a6ea4fabad7395668b853ca5bfd
#
_entry.id   4bd60a6ea4fabad7395668b853ca5bfd
#
_cell.length_a   1.000
_cell.length_b   1.000
_cell.length_c   1.000
_cell.angle_alpha   90.00
_cell.angle_beta   90.00
_cell.angle_gamma   90.00
#
_symmetry.space_group_name_H-M   'P 1'
#
loop_
_entity.id
_entity.type
_entity.pdbx_description
1 polymer ?
#
loop_
_entity_poly.entity_id
_entity_poly.type
_entity_poly.pdbx_seq_one_letter_code
_entity_poly.pdbx_strand_id
1 'polypeptide(L)'
;MYNAYISDKNGMSERRKKVKKKALYKKWMSMLLAGVVTTTGFMGGTVTLRAAETTNWVGDEGLSGTADAPKPDDVVPDANQFRYQKEELAAFCHFGPNTFNEIEWGEHYGDKAPSEIFKLKKDFDAETLVNTLKEAGFKKLIVTAKHHDGFCIWDSEHTEYDVKASGYQDAKGESDILAEISAACTEANMDMGLYLSPWDIHDDSYGYKDKDGKALVEEVTENGHKVNRPIDGHDWNWVYENDAEDYNKYYQSQLEEILSNPKYGNNG
;
A
#
# COMPACT_ATOMS: atom_id res chain seq x y z
N MET A 1 -26.98 7.79 21.47
CA MET A 1 -25.91 7.05 20.77
C MET A 1 -26.35 6.50 19.41
N TYR A 2 -27.55 5.90 19.27
CA TYR A 2 -28.01 5.32 18.00
C TYR A 2 -28.14 6.31 16.82
N ASN A 3 -28.47 7.58 17.06
CA ASN A 3 -28.60 8.60 16.02
C ASN A 3 -27.27 9.14 15.47
N ALA A 4 -26.15 8.99 16.18
CA ALA A 4 -24.83 9.39 15.70
C ALA A 4 -24.29 8.39 14.66
N TYR A 5 -24.59 7.09 14.87
CA TYR A 5 -24.16 6.01 13.98
C TYR A 5 -24.82 6.04 12.59
N ILE A 6 -26.09 6.47 12.54
CA ILE A 6 -26.83 6.60 11.26
C ILE A 6 -26.37 7.84 10.47
N SER A 7 -25.97 8.90 11.14
CA SER A 7 -25.43 10.11 10.49
C SER A 7 -24.09 9.83 9.78
N ASP A 8 -23.27 8.96 10.37
CA ASP A 8 -21.93 8.65 9.83
C ASP A 8 -22.00 7.75 8.59
N LYS A 9 -22.88 6.75 8.55
CA LYS A 9 -23.11 5.94 7.32
C LYS A 9 -23.55 6.77 6.11
N ASN A 10 -24.28 7.86 6.33
CA ASN A 10 -24.67 8.77 5.26
C ASN A 10 -23.48 9.63 4.77
N GLY A 11 -22.57 10.02 5.65
CA GLY A 11 -21.33 10.73 5.30
C GLY A 11 -20.39 9.88 4.44
N MET A 12 -20.20 8.62 4.81
CA MET A 12 -19.40 7.66 4.01
C MET A 12 -20.02 7.37 2.64
N SER A 13 -21.37 7.26 2.56
CA SER A 13 -22.05 7.08 1.28
C SER A 13 -21.88 8.28 0.34
N GLU A 14 -21.86 9.50 0.86
CA GLU A 14 -21.63 10.72 0.09
C GLU A 14 -20.16 10.86 -0.36
N ARG A 15 -19.19 10.49 0.49
CA ARG A 15 -17.77 10.43 0.13
C ARG A 15 -17.54 9.43 -1.01
N ARG A 16 -18.07 8.20 -0.89
CA ARG A 16 -18.02 7.17 -1.95
C ARG A 16 -18.60 7.65 -3.30
N LYS A 17 -19.70 8.42 -3.28
CA LYS A 17 -20.27 9.02 -4.51
C LYS A 17 -19.39 10.10 -5.12
N LYS A 18 -18.67 10.88 -4.29
CA LYS A 18 -17.74 11.93 -4.74
C LYS A 18 -16.51 11.32 -5.42
N VAL A 19 -15.97 10.23 -4.87
CA VAL A 19 -14.82 9.48 -5.42
C VAL A 19 -15.18 8.89 -6.79
N LYS A 20 -16.35 8.24 -6.94
CA LYS A 20 -16.81 7.71 -8.24
C LYS A 20 -16.93 8.79 -9.31
N LYS A 21 -17.38 10.00 -8.96
CA LYS A 21 -17.45 11.12 -9.92
C LYS A 21 -16.08 11.63 -10.35
N LYS A 22 -15.09 11.71 -9.42
CA LYS A 22 -13.71 12.11 -9.76
C LYS A 22 -13.00 11.08 -10.64
N ALA A 23 -13.16 9.79 -10.33
CA ALA A 23 -12.58 8.70 -11.14
C ALA A 23 -13.14 8.65 -12.55
N LEU A 24 -14.46 8.86 -12.69
CA LEU A 24 -15.10 8.93 -14.01
C LEU A 24 -14.60 10.14 -14.81
N TYR A 25 -14.41 11.30 -14.18
CA TYR A 25 -13.89 12.51 -14.83
C TYR A 25 -12.44 12.34 -15.31
N LYS A 26 -11.57 11.71 -14.49
CA LYS A 26 -10.20 11.38 -14.88
C LYS A 26 -10.15 10.42 -16.08
N LYS A 27 -11.01 9.40 -16.11
CA LYS A 27 -11.09 8.45 -17.21
C LYS A 27 -11.53 9.11 -18.54
N TRP A 28 -12.45 10.08 -18.47
CA TRP A 28 -12.85 10.90 -19.62
C TRP A 28 -11.75 11.86 -20.09
N MET A 29 -11.01 12.47 -19.16
CA MET A 29 -9.86 13.32 -19.50
C MET A 29 -8.72 12.54 -20.14
N SER A 30 -8.44 11.32 -19.69
CA SER A 30 -7.41 10.45 -20.29
C SER A 30 -7.81 10.01 -21.71
N MET A 31 -9.09 9.75 -21.98
CA MET A 31 -9.58 9.45 -23.33
C MET A 31 -9.53 10.67 -24.25
N LEU A 32 -9.73 11.89 -23.74
CA LEU A 32 -9.61 13.12 -24.53
C LEU A 32 -8.16 13.47 -24.87
N LEU A 33 -7.19 13.18 -23.98
CA LEU A 33 -5.77 13.35 -24.29
C LEU A 33 -5.26 12.33 -25.32
N ALA A 34 -5.74 11.08 -25.27
CA ALA A 34 -5.39 10.07 -26.27
C ALA A 34 -5.98 10.36 -27.68
N GLY A 35 -7.05 11.14 -27.74
CA GLY A 35 -7.69 11.50 -29.02
C GLY A 35 -7.09 12.70 -29.77
N VAL A 36 -6.18 13.46 -29.14
CA VAL A 36 -5.60 14.68 -29.73
C VAL A 36 -4.23 14.44 -30.40
N VAL A 37 -3.64 13.27 -30.24
CA VAL A 37 -2.31 12.96 -30.82
C VAL A 37 -2.37 12.31 -32.22
N THR A 38 -3.57 12.07 -32.79
CA THR A 38 -3.68 11.33 -34.07
C THR A 38 -4.08 12.14 -35.30
N THR A 39 -3.93 13.46 -35.30
CA THR A 39 -4.22 14.23 -36.52
C THR A 39 -3.22 15.33 -36.84
N THR A 40 -1.91 15.02 -36.95
CA THR A 40 -1.02 15.81 -37.82
C THR A 40 0.21 14.96 -38.16
N GLY A 41 0.29 14.51 -39.41
CA GLY A 41 1.52 13.95 -39.93
C GLY A 41 1.36 12.86 -40.97
N PHE A 42 0.67 13.17 -42.04
CA PHE A 42 0.77 12.36 -43.26
C PHE A 42 1.97 12.83 -44.10
N MET A 43 3.11 12.22 -43.87
CA MET A 43 4.22 12.14 -44.82
C MET A 43 4.98 10.84 -44.55
N GLY A 44 5.11 10.04 -45.61
CA GLY A 44 5.53 8.67 -45.65
C GLY A 44 6.87 8.39 -44.93
N GLY A 45 6.77 7.55 -43.98
CA GLY A 45 7.88 6.86 -43.33
C GLY A 45 7.27 5.76 -42.47
N THR A 46 7.41 4.51 -42.87
CA THR A 46 7.15 3.35 -42.03
C THR A 46 8.05 3.46 -40.82
N VAL A 47 7.50 3.97 -39.69
CA VAL A 47 8.15 3.79 -38.39
C VAL A 47 7.95 2.32 -38.04
N THR A 48 8.88 1.52 -38.46
CA THR A 48 9.06 0.19 -37.86
C THR A 48 9.46 0.46 -36.44
N LEU A 49 8.54 0.33 -35.51
CA LEU A 49 8.87 0.09 -34.12
C LEU A 49 9.57 -1.26 -34.09
N ARG A 50 10.86 -1.28 -34.42
CA ARG A 50 11.75 -2.28 -33.90
C ARG A 50 11.67 -2.10 -32.38
N ALA A 51 11.07 -3.06 -31.69
CA ALA A 51 11.48 -3.31 -30.32
C ALA A 51 13.01 -3.31 -30.38
N ALA A 52 13.63 -2.30 -29.78
CA ALA A 52 15.05 -2.29 -29.66
C ALA A 52 15.37 -3.56 -28.87
N GLU A 53 15.95 -4.53 -29.50
CA GLU A 53 16.73 -5.54 -28.83
C GLU A 53 17.89 -4.79 -28.16
N THR A 54 17.58 -4.07 -27.10
CA THR A 54 18.60 -3.67 -26.16
C THR A 54 18.85 -4.87 -25.25
N THR A 55 19.44 -5.88 -25.81
CA THR A 55 20.31 -6.76 -25.03
C THR A 55 21.54 -5.94 -24.62
N ASN A 56 21.29 -4.85 -23.92
CA ASN A 56 22.32 -4.26 -23.11
C ASN A 56 22.40 -5.13 -21.87
N TRP A 57 23.10 -6.22 -21.98
CA TRP A 57 23.79 -6.75 -20.84
C TRP A 57 24.62 -5.58 -20.32
N VAL A 58 24.20 -4.96 -19.26
CA VAL A 58 25.08 -4.20 -18.38
C VAL A 58 25.87 -5.26 -17.63
N GLY A 59 26.65 -6.01 -18.40
CA GLY A 59 27.62 -6.94 -17.90
C GLY A 59 28.77 -6.12 -17.42
N ASP A 60 29.32 -6.58 -16.36
CA ASP A 60 30.60 -6.29 -15.77
C ASP A 60 31.49 -5.35 -16.59
N GLU A 61 31.59 -4.11 -16.16
CA GLU A 61 32.66 -3.23 -16.49
C GLU A 61 33.97 -3.90 -15.98
N GLY A 62 34.51 -4.83 -16.71
CA GLY A 62 35.74 -5.53 -16.28
C GLY A 62 36.04 -6.86 -16.97
N LEU A 63 35.08 -7.50 -17.63
CA LEU A 63 35.34 -8.69 -18.41
C LEU A 63 35.66 -8.32 -19.87
N SER A 64 36.89 -8.03 -20.17
CA SER A 64 37.41 -7.93 -21.55
C SER A 64 37.50 -9.34 -22.14
N GLY A 65 36.39 -9.95 -22.45
CA GLY A 65 36.33 -11.23 -23.18
C GLY A 65 35.65 -11.04 -24.52
N THR A 66 36.25 -11.56 -25.57
CA THR A 66 35.72 -11.59 -26.94
C THR A 66 34.75 -12.74 -27.17
N ALA A 67 34.30 -13.43 -26.13
CA ALA A 67 33.30 -14.49 -26.23
C ALA A 67 31.90 -13.91 -26.06
N ASP A 68 31.03 -14.23 -27.00
CA ASP A 68 29.59 -13.95 -26.85
C ASP A 68 29.08 -14.61 -25.56
N ALA A 69 28.29 -13.87 -24.79
CA ALA A 69 27.65 -14.46 -23.63
C ALA A 69 26.80 -15.66 -24.06
N PRO A 70 26.81 -16.76 -23.31
CA PRO A 70 25.98 -17.91 -23.63
C PRO A 70 24.50 -17.47 -23.70
N LYS A 71 23.79 -17.97 -24.72
CA LYS A 71 22.38 -17.72 -24.84
C LYS A 71 21.67 -18.39 -23.67
N PRO A 72 20.70 -17.72 -23.02
CA PRO A 72 19.88 -18.35 -22.01
C PRO A 72 19.15 -19.56 -22.58
N ASP A 73 19.10 -20.66 -21.82
CA ASP A 73 18.40 -21.89 -22.23
C ASP A 73 16.90 -21.84 -21.91
N ASP A 74 16.43 -20.82 -21.14
CA ASP A 74 15.06 -20.71 -20.64
C ASP A 74 14.63 -19.24 -20.55
N VAL A 75 13.46 -19.01 -19.94
CA VAL A 75 12.88 -17.70 -19.75
C VAL A 75 13.83 -16.79 -18.97
N VAL A 76 14.09 -15.61 -19.49
CA VAL A 76 14.92 -14.59 -18.86
C VAL A 76 14.05 -13.52 -18.19
N PRO A 77 14.54 -12.88 -17.11
CA PRO A 77 13.82 -11.79 -16.48
C PRO A 77 13.63 -10.61 -17.46
N ASP A 78 12.49 -9.96 -17.39
CA ASP A 78 12.28 -8.69 -18.06
C ASP A 78 13.13 -7.57 -17.41
N ALA A 79 13.12 -6.37 -18.01
CA ALA A 79 13.95 -5.26 -17.53
C ALA A 79 13.64 -4.85 -16.08
N ASN A 80 12.38 -4.92 -15.65
CA ASN A 80 11.96 -4.57 -14.29
C ASN A 80 12.37 -5.65 -13.29
N GLN A 81 12.17 -6.91 -13.65
CA GLN A 81 12.62 -8.04 -12.83
C GLN A 81 14.14 -8.02 -12.66
N PHE A 82 14.87 -7.72 -13.73
CA PHE A 82 16.32 -7.61 -13.68
C PHE A 82 16.78 -6.43 -12.83
N ARG A 83 16.12 -5.26 -12.94
CA ARG A 83 16.39 -4.11 -12.07
C ARG A 83 16.18 -4.48 -10.60
N TYR A 84 15.06 -5.13 -10.27
CA TYR A 84 14.79 -5.60 -8.92
C TYR A 84 15.88 -6.52 -8.38
N GLN A 85 16.33 -7.49 -9.19
CA GLN A 85 17.42 -8.38 -8.81
C GLN A 85 18.74 -7.65 -8.53
N LYS A 86 19.02 -6.57 -9.28
CA LYS A 86 20.22 -5.74 -9.10
C LYS A 86 20.19 -4.86 -7.86
N GLU A 87 19.04 -4.60 -7.30
CA GLU A 87 18.92 -3.82 -6.05
C GLU A 87 19.52 -4.59 -4.87
N GLU A 88 19.49 -5.91 -4.89
CA GLU A 88 20.06 -6.86 -3.93
C GLU A 88 19.64 -6.64 -2.48
N LEU A 89 19.86 -5.43 -1.94
CA LEU A 89 19.63 -5.11 -0.54
C LEU A 89 18.41 -4.20 -0.38
N ALA A 90 17.31 -4.77 0.11
CA ALA A 90 16.09 -4.07 0.48
C ALA A 90 15.89 -4.10 1.99
N ALA A 91 15.52 -2.96 2.57
CA ALA A 91 15.07 -2.87 3.95
C ALA A 91 13.55 -3.07 4.01
N PHE A 92 13.08 -3.85 4.98
CA PHE A 92 11.64 -3.95 5.28
C PHE A 92 11.39 -3.26 6.62
N CYS A 93 10.61 -2.18 6.61
CA CYS A 93 10.29 -1.41 7.80
C CYS A 93 8.84 -1.68 8.21
N HIS A 94 8.65 -2.44 9.30
CA HIS A 94 7.36 -2.59 9.95
C HIS A 94 7.16 -1.42 10.91
N PHE A 95 6.29 -0.49 10.54
CA PHE A 95 5.97 0.68 11.35
C PHE A 95 4.46 0.90 11.36
N GLY A 96 3.90 1.03 12.55
CA GLY A 96 2.46 1.17 12.75
C GLY A 96 2.11 1.12 14.24
N PRO A 97 0.83 0.91 14.61
CA PRO A 97 0.38 0.82 16.00
C PRO A 97 1.16 -0.21 16.82
N ASN A 98 1.54 -1.31 16.22
CA ASN A 98 2.23 -2.43 16.87
C ASN A 98 3.60 -2.01 17.42
N THR A 99 4.27 -1.03 16.79
CA THR A 99 5.53 -0.43 17.27
C THR A 99 5.41 0.16 18.66
N PHE A 100 4.23 0.68 19.04
CA PHE A 100 3.99 1.37 20.31
C PHE A 100 3.37 0.46 21.37
N ASN A 101 2.91 -0.72 21.00
CA ASN A 101 2.13 -1.59 21.87
C ASN A 101 2.79 -2.94 22.12
N GLU A 102 3.99 -3.18 21.54
CA GLU A 102 4.78 -4.40 21.73
C GLU A 102 4.02 -5.69 21.35
N ILE A 103 3.21 -5.62 20.29
CA ILE A 103 2.46 -6.77 19.74
C ILE A 103 2.79 -6.94 18.27
N GLU A 104 2.49 -8.13 17.73
CA GLU A 104 2.84 -8.45 16.35
C GLU A 104 1.75 -8.06 15.35
N TRP A 105 0.49 -8.43 15.59
CA TRP A 105 -0.58 -8.33 14.61
C TRP A 105 -1.75 -7.41 14.96
N GLY A 106 -1.83 -6.92 16.19
CA GLY A 106 -2.88 -5.98 16.61
C GLY A 106 -4.26 -6.61 16.89
N GLU A 107 -4.33 -7.91 17.02
CA GLU A 107 -5.57 -8.67 17.29
C GLU A 107 -6.25 -8.32 18.62
N HIS A 108 -5.60 -7.53 19.45
CA HIS A 108 -6.13 -7.06 20.73
C HIS A 108 -6.62 -5.61 20.71
N TYR A 109 -6.62 -4.96 19.55
CA TYR A 109 -7.07 -3.57 19.50
C TYR A 109 -8.58 -3.43 19.60
N GLY A 110 -9.34 -4.30 18.92
CA GLY A 110 -10.79 -4.29 18.97
C GLY A 110 -11.38 -2.93 18.59
N ASP A 111 -12.18 -2.37 19.48
CA ASP A 111 -12.85 -1.08 19.30
C ASP A 111 -12.05 0.14 19.76
N LYS A 112 -10.74 -0.01 20.00
CA LYS A 112 -9.86 1.11 20.39
C LYS A 112 -9.77 2.13 19.27
N ALA A 113 -9.84 3.40 19.65
CA ALA A 113 -9.65 4.49 18.70
C ALA A 113 -8.19 4.56 18.19
N PRO A 114 -7.94 5.03 16.96
CA PRO A 114 -6.61 5.25 16.41
C PRO A 114 -5.67 6.02 17.36
N SER A 115 -6.17 7.02 18.07
CA SER A 115 -5.40 7.82 19.03
C SER A 115 -4.97 7.07 20.29
N GLU A 116 -5.58 5.91 20.57
CA GLU A 116 -5.23 5.08 21.72
C GLU A 116 -4.10 4.08 21.38
N ILE A 117 -4.02 3.67 20.12
CA ILE A 117 -3.08 2.64 19.66
C ILE A 117 -1.87 3.24 18.96
N PHE A 118 -2.01 4.32 18.19
CA PHE A 118 -0.92 4.99 17.50
C PHE A 118 -0.48 6.23 18.27
N LYS A 119 0.70 6.16 18.88
CA LYS A 119 1.14 7.15 19.88
C LYS A 119 2.17 8.15 19.38
N LEU A 120 2.48 8.13 18.10
CA LEU A 120 3.37 9.11 17.51
C LEU A 120 2.67 10.48 17.45
N LYS A 121 3.18 11.44 18.18
CA LYS A 121 2.56 12.78 18.25
C LYS A 121 3.28 13.82 17.42
N LYS A 122 4.60 13.66 17.23
CA LYS A 122 5.48 14.58 16.49
C LYS A 122 6.73 13.84 16.08
N ASP A 123 7.47 14.45 15.16
CA ASP A 123 8.87 14.17 14.89
C ASP A 123 9.12 12.78 14.29
N PHE A 124 8.23 12.34 13.37
CA PHE A 124 8.61 11.28 12.46
C PHE A 124 9.65 11.83 11.48
N ASP A 125 10.88 11.35 11.57
CA ASP A 125 11.99 11.81 10.76
C ASP A 125 12.26 10.82 9.62
N ALA A 126 11.46 10.96 8.56
CA ALA A 126 11.58 10.14 7.36
C ALA A 126 12.94 10.32 6.67
N GLU A 127 13.49 11.52 6.69
CA GLU A 127 14.79 11.81 6.05
C GLU A 127 15.92 11.06 6.75
N THR A 128 15.97 11.11 8.08
CA THR A 128 16.98 10.37 8.85
C THR A 128 16.85 8.87 8.64
N LEU A 129 15.62 8.33 8.64
CA LEU A 129 15.38 6.92 8.38
C LEU A 129 15.95 6.50 7.01
N VAL A 130 15.54 7.19 5.96
CA VAL A 130 15.91 6.86 4.58
C VAL A 130 17.41 7.06 4.34
N ASN A 131 17.99 8.16 4.80
CA ASN A 131 19.41 8.42 4.63
C ASN A 131 20.28 7.42 5.38
N THR A 132 19.89 6.99 6.57
CA THR A 132 20.59 5.94 7.32
C THR A 132 20.61 4.62 6.55
N LEU A 133 19.49 4.22 5.97
CA LEU A 133 19.42 3.02 5.14
C LEU A 133 20.26 3.15 3.87
N LYS A 134 20.20 4.29 3.20
CA LYS A 134 21.01 4.58 2.02
C LYS A 134 22.52 4.52 2.30
N GLU A 135 22.95 5.12 3.40
CA GLU A 135 24.36 5.08 3.85
C GLU A 135 24.82 3.65 4.17
N ALA A 136 23.90 2.81 4.69
CA ALA A 136 24.16 1.39 4.92
C ALA A 136 24.16 0.54 3.62
N GLY A 137 23.88 1.14 2.46
CA GLY A 137 23.92 0.47 1.15
C GLY A 137 22.60 -0.09 0.64
N PHE A 138 21.49 0.10 1.37
CA PHE A 138 20.16 -0.28 0.89
C PHE A 138 19.75 0.51 -0.36
N LYS A 139 19.07 -0.16 -1.27
CA LYS A 139 18.59 0.42 -2.54
C LYS A 139 17.08 0.62 -2.54
N LYS A 140 16.38 -0.10 -1.68
CA LYS A 140 14.92 -0.08 -1.56
C LYS A 140 14.51 -0.08 -0.11
N LEU A 141 13.46 0.68 0.20
CA LEU A 141 12.74 0.63 1.47
C LEU A 141 11.32 0.12 1.21
N ILE A 142 10.94 -1.00 1.80
CA ILE A 142 9.58 -1.51 1.83
C ILE A 142 8.97 -1.14 3.17
N VAL A 143 7.83 -0.44 3.16
CA VAL A 143 7.14 0.00 4.37
C VAL A 143 5.75 -0.58 4.47
N THR A 144 5.33 -0.93 5.68
CA THR A 144 3.95 -1.36 5.95
C THR A 144 3.01 -0.16 5.88
N ALA A 145 2.40 0.06 4.72
CA ALA A 145 1.34 1.06 4.59
C ALA A 145 0.10 0.70 5.43
N LYS A 146 -0.25 -0.59 5.43
CA LYS A 146 -1.26 -1.20 6.32
C LYS A 146 -0.81 -2.60 6.70
N HIS A 147 -0.84 -2.93 7.99
CA HIS A 147 -0.61 -4.28 8.50
C HIS A 147 -1.95 -4.99 8.77
N HIS A 148 -1.92 -6.18 9.35
CA HIS A 148 -3.11 -7.00 9.67
C HIS A 148 -4.10 -6.33 10.62
N ASP A 149 -3.63 -5.36 11.42
CA ASP A 149 -4.50 -4.56 12.30
C ASP A 149 -5.44 -3.60 11.57
N GLY A 150 -5.27 -3.44 10.25
CA GLY A 150 -6.09 -2.57 9.43
C GLY A 150 -5.74 -1.09 9.49
N PHE A 151 -4.78 -0.68 10.34
CA PHE A 151 -4.42 0.73 10.49
C PHE A 151 -3.61 1.23 9.29
N CYS A 152 -4.06 2.34 8.71
CA CYS A 152 -3.42 2.99 7.56
C CYS A 152 -2.47 4.10 8.01
N ILE A 153 -1.19 4.04 7.61
CA ILE A 153 -0.24 5.14 7.92
C ILE A 153 -0.34 6.32 6.95
N TRP A 154 -1.39 6.39 6.12
CA TRP A 154 -1.76 7.51 5.26
C TRP A 154 -3.21 7.94 5.53
N ASP A 155 -3.58 9.17 5.15
CA ASP A 155 -4.95 9.69 5.22
C ASP A 155 -5.82 9.01 4.16
N SER A 156 -6.40 7.85 4.49
CA SER A 156 -7.19 7.05 3.55
C SER A 156 -8.59 7.63 3.32
N GLU A 157 -9.02 7.68 2.07
CA GLU A 157 -10.41 8.07 1.74
C GLU A 157 -11.42 6.93 2.04
N HIS A 158 -10.95 5.74 2.42
CA HIS A 158 -11.77 4.53 2.56
C HIS A 158 -12.03 4.11 4.00
N THR A 159 -11.24 4.58 4.96
CA THR A 159 -11.39 4.28 6.38
C THR A 159 -11.09 5.51 7.24
N GLU A 160 -11.60 5.53 8.46
CA GLU A 160 -11.19 6.47 9.51
C GLU A 160 -10.23 5.77 10.51
N TYR A 161 -9.80 4.55 10.20
CA TYR A 161 -8.83 3.82 11.02
C TYR A 161 -7.42 4.06 10.47
N ASP A 162 -6.95 5.29 10.63
CA ASP A 162 -5.77 5.81 9.98
C ASP A 162 -4.96 6.77 10.86
N VAL A 163 -3.82 7.18 10.33
CA VAL A 163 -2.89 8.10 10.99
C VAL A 163 -3.51 9.46 11.27
N LYS A 164 -4.42 9.94 10.45
CA LYS A 164 -5.10 11.23 10.66
C LYS A 164 -6.03 11.18 11.86
N ALA A 165 -6.81 10.11 12.00
CA ALA A 165 -7.68 9.90 13.14
C ALA A 165 -6.91 9.68 14.45
N SER A 166 -5.63 9.30 14.38
CA SER A 166 -4.76 9.22 15.56
C SER A 166 -4.37 10.57 16.14
N GLY A 167 -4.58 11.65 15.39
CA GLY A 167 -4.18 13.00 15.74
C GLY A 167 -2.70 13.30 15.47
N TYR A 168 -2.01 12.47 14.72
CA TYR A 168 -0.67 12.77 14.20
C TYR A 168 -0.72 13.93 13.22
N GLN A 169 0.26 14.82 13.32
CA GLN A 169 0.50 15.87 12.34
C GLN A 169 2.01 16.12 12.21
N ASP A 170 2.48 16.25 10.99
CA ASP A 170 3.84 16.67 10.67
C ASP A 170 4.05 18.18 10.96
N ALA A 171 5.24 18.69 10.70
CA ALA A 171 5.57 20.10 10.88
C ALA A 171 4.75 21.07 9.99
N LYS A 172 4.11 20.57 8.94
CA LYS A 172 3.23 21.32 8.03
C LYS A 172 1.75 21.18 8.40
N GLY A 173 1.43 20.35 9.39
CA GLY A 173 0.06 20.04 9.80
C GLY A 173 -0.61 18.98 8.94
N GLU A 174 0.16 18.22 8.15
CA GLU A 174 -0.34 17.10 7.36
C GLU A 174 -0.26 15.78 8.16
N SER A 175 -1.16 14.87 7.89
CA SER A 175 -1.30 13.60 8.62
C SER A 175 -1.11 12.43 7.65
N ASP A 176 0.13 12.28 7.11
CA ASP A 176 0.41 11.29 6.07
C ASP A 176 1.88 10.85 6.11
N ILE A 177 2.17 9.89 6.98
CA ILE A 177 3.54 9.35 7.14
C ILE A 177 4.03 8.66 5.87
N LEU A 178 3.13 8.03 5.11
CA LEU A 178 3.50 7.39 3.86
C LEU A 178 4.00 8.41 2.84
N ALA A 179 3.38 9.59 2.78
CA ALA A 179 3.85 10.68 1.92
C ALA A 179 5.20 11.25 2.39
N GLU A 180 5.45 11.35 3.69
CA GLU A 180 6.74 11.78 4.23
C GLU A 180 7.85 10.81 3.83
N ILE A 181 7.63 9.49 3.97
CA ILE A 181 8.59 8.47 3.55
C ILE A 181 8.82 8.51 2.04
N SER A 182 7.75 8.64 1.25
CA SER A 182 7.84 8.72 -0.21
C SER A 182 8.67 9.92 -0.67
N ALA A 183 8.47 11.08 -0.06
CA ALA A 183 9.25 12.28 -0.36
C ALA A 183 10.74 12.09 -0.03
N ALA A 184 11.04 11.52 1.14
CA ALA A 184 12.41 11.23 1.56
C ALA A 184 13.10 10.20 0.64
N CYS A 185 12.39 9.15 0.23
CA CYS A 185 12.89 8.18 -0.72
C CYS A 185 13.20 8.80 -2.08
N THR A 186 12.32 9.69 -2.56
CA THR A 186 12.52 10.44 -3.82
C THR A 186 13.76 11.31 -3.75
N GLU A 187 13.92 12.09 -2.69
CA GLU A 187 15.09 12.95 -2.51
C GLU A 187 16.38 12.14 -2.38
N ALA A 188 16.33 11.04 -1.69
CA ALA A 188 17.47 10.15 -1.56
C ALA A 188 17.75 9.30 -2.81
N ASN A 189 16.92 9.33 -3.85
CA ASN A 189 16.97 8.40 -4.98
C ASN A 189 17.03 6.95 -4.52
N MET A 190 16.11 6.58 -3.64
CA MET A 190 15.91 5.22 -3.11
C MET A 190 14.54 4.73 -3.57
N ASP A 191 14.45 3.51 -4.05
CA ASP A 191 13.17 2.91 -4.44
C ASP A 191 12.32 2.64 -3.21
N MET A 192 11.01 2.89 -3.32
CA MET A 192 10.04 2.59 -2.27
C MET A 192 9.11 1.46 -2.70
N GLY A 193 8.98 0.46 -1.84
CA GLY A 193 7.97 -0.59 -1.95
C GLY A 193 6.93 -0.44 -0.85
N LEU A 194 5.71 -0.90 -1.13
CA LEU A 194 4.59 -0.84 -0.19
C LEU A 194 4.15 -2.26 0.17
N TYR A 195 3.97 -2.48 1.47
CA TYR A 195 3.26 -3.64 1.96
C TYR A 195 1.85 -3.20 2.39
N LEU A 196 0.85 -3.73 1.73
CA LEU A 196 -0.54 -3.54 2.07
C LEU A 196 -1.12 -4.93 2.38
N SER A 197 -1.46 -5.17 3.66
CA SER A 197 -2.01 -6.46 4.05
C SER A 197 -3.35 -6.73 3.37
N PRO A 198 -3.52 -7.89 2.74
CA PRO A 198 -4.85 -8.32 2.28
C PRO A 198 -5.73 -8.82 3.43
N TRP A 199 -5.14 -9.14 4.57
CA TRP A 199 -5.84 -9.49 5.79
C TRP A 199 -6.00 -8.24 6.66
N ASP A 200 -7.19 -8.05 7.23
CA ASP A 200 -7.57 -6.89 8.00
C ASP A 200 -8.51 -7.31 9.12
N ILE A 201 -8.02 -7.25 10.35
CA ILE A 201 -8.77 -7.69 11.54
C ILE A 201 -9.83 -6.66 11.95
N HIS A 202 -9.71 -5.42 11.45
CA HIS A 202 -10.53 -4.30 11.87
C HIS A 202 -11.71 -3.99 10.94
N ASP A 203 -11.56 -4.20 9.62
CA ASP A 203 -12.59 -3.79 8.67
C ASP A 203 -13.82 -4.68 8.71
N ASP A 204 -15.00 -4.07 8.84
CA ASP A 204 -16.29 -4.75 8.93
C ASP A 204 -16.62 -5.60 7.70
N SER A 205 -15.99 -5.37 6.55
CA SER A 205 -16.24 -6.14 5.33
C SER A 205 -15.61 -7.53 5.35
N TYR A 206 -14.76 -7.83 6.33
CA TYR A 206 -14.39 -9.21 6.61
C TYR A 206 -15.57 -10.03 7.14
N GLY A 207 -16.49 -9.40 7.91
CA GLY A 207 -17.72 -10.02 8.42
C GLY A 207 -17.50 -11.28 9.27
N TYR A 208 -16.42 -11.97 9.08
CA TYR A 208 -16.02 -13.20 9.78
C TYR A 208 -17.11 -14.27 9.82
N LYS A 209 -17.66 -14.57 8.65
CA LYS A 209 -18.69 -15.60 8.47
C LYS A 209 -18.28 -16.55 7.37
N ASP A 210 -18.56 -17.82 7.58
CA ASP A 210 -18.36 -18.84 6.54
C ASP A 210 -19.42 -18.72 5.40
N LYS A 211 -19.25 -19.54 4.37
CA LYS A 211 -20.16 -19.61 3.22
C LYS A 211 -21.63 -19.91 3.55
N ASP A 212 -21.89 -20.44 4.73
CA ASP A 212 -23.22 -20.77 5.23
C ASP A 212 -23.76 -19.69 6.19
N GLY A 213 -23.02 -18.59 6.39
CA GLY A 213 -23.35 -17.45 7.26
C GLY A 213 -23.10 -17.71 8.74
N LYS A 214 -22.40 -18.78 9.10
CA LYS A 214 -22.02 -19.05 10.50
C LYS A 214 -20.86 -18.16 10.90
N ALA A 215 -20.95 -17.57 12.10
CA ALA A 215 -19.86 -16.75 12.66
C ALA A 215 -18.60 -17.61 12.89
N LEU A 216 -17.46 -17.06 12.49
CA LEU A 216 -16.13 -17.64 12.69
C LEU A 216 -15.42 -17.06 13.91
N VAL A 217 -15.93 -15.94 14.42
CA VAL A 217 -15.42 -15.25 15.61
C VAL A 217 -16.55 -14.97 16.59
N GLU A 218 -16.18 -14.77 17.85
CA GLU A 218 -17.04 -14.25 18.91
C GLU A 218 -16.46 -12.96 19.47
N GLU A 219 -17.33 -12.01 19.84
CA GLU A 219 -16.93 -10.78 20.51
C GLU A 219 -16.73 -11.06 22.02
N VAL A 220 -15.56 -10.76 22.53
CA VAL A 220 -15.24 -10.84 23.95
C VAL A 220 -14.78 -9.47 24.48
N THR A 221 -14.81 -9.29 25.81
CA THR A 221 -14.29 -8.06 26.42
C THR A 221 -12.95 -8.33 27.08
N GLU A 222 -11.90 -7.67 26.61
CA GLU A 222 -10.54 -7.72 27.15
C GLU A 222 -10.08 -6.32 27.54
N ASN A 223 -9.66 -6.15 28.79
CA ASN A 223 -9.17 -4.86 29.30
C ASN A 223 -10.14 -3.68 29.08
N GLY A 224 -11.45 -3.96 29.05
CA GLY A 224 -12.49 -2.96 28.85
C GLY A 224 -12.84 -2.65 27.38
N HIS A 225 -12.18 -3.28 26.43
CA HIS A 225 -12.42 -3.17 25.00
C HIS A 225 -13.04 -4.43 24.43
N LYS A 226 -13.85 -4.26 23.40
CA LYS A 226 -14.45 -5.36 22.64
C LYS A 226 -13.44 -5.81 21.58
N VAL A 227 -13.14 -7.09 21.58
CA VAL A 227 -12.23 -7.71 20.61
C VAL A 227 -12.88 -8.97 20.04
N ASN A 228 -12.62 -9.26 18.78
CA ASN A 228 -13.02 -10.52 18.17
C ASN A 228 -12.00 -11.61 18.51
N ARG A 229 -12.50 -12.83 18.76
CA ARG A 229 -11.68 -14.03 18.97
C ARG A 229 -12.20 -15.16 18.09
N PRO A 230 -11.31 -15.95 17.46
CA PRO A 230 -11.74 -17.14 16.77
C PRO A 230 -12.51 -18.07 17.71
N ILE A 231 -13.63 -18.64 17.22
CA ILE A 231 -14.43 -19.58 17.98
C ILE A 231 -13.73 -20.95 18.11
N ASP A 232 -14.20 -21.74 19.05
CA ASP A 232 -13.84 -23.16 19.21
C ASP A 232 -12.32 -23.43 19.36
N GLY A 233 -11.53 -22.40 19.79
CA GLY A 233 -10.09 -22.54 19.96
C GLY A 233 -9.29 -22.55 18.67
N HIS A 234 -9.88 -22.14 17.57
CA HIS A 234 -9.18 -21.91 16.32
C HIS A 234 -8.27 -20.67 16.39
N ASP A 235 -7.40 -20.52 15.41
CA ASP A 235 -6.56 -19.33 15.23
C ASP A 235 -7.08 -18.41 14.11
N TRP A 236 -6.43 -17.25 13.94
CA TRP A 236 -6.80 -16.30 12.90
C TRP A 236 -6.53 -16.80 11.48
N ASN A 237 -5.58 -17.71 11.28
CA ASN A 237 -5.36 -18.31 9.96
C ASN A 237 -6.58 -19.13 9.54
N TRP A 238 -7.16 -19.88 10.49
CA TRP A 238 -8.39 -20.61 10.22
C TRP A 238 -9.57 -19.70 9.88
N VAL A 239 -9.71 -18.56 10.57
CA VAL A 239 -10.75 -17.56 10.26
C VAL A 239 -10.55 -17.04 8.84
N TYR A 240 -9.36 -16.61 8.50
CA TYR A 240 -9.01 -16.09 7.18
C TYR A 240 -9.31 -17.08 6.05
N GLU A 241 -8.99 -18.36 6.23
CA GLU A 241 -9.21 -19.41 5.23
C GLU A 241 -10.70 -19.76 5.01
N ASN A 242 -11.55 -19.46 5.99
CA ASN A 242 -12.97 -19.85 5.98
C ASN A 242 -13.92 -18.66 5.83
N ASP A 243 -13.45 -17.42 5.94
CA ASP A 243 -14.26 -16.23 5.76
C ASP A 243 -14.73 -16.10 4.29
N ALA A 244 -16.03 -15.93 4.11
CA ALA A 244 -16.66 -15.83 2.80
C ALA A 244 -17.10 -14.40 2.42
N GLU A 245 -16.87 -13.43 3.29
CA GLU A 245 -17.23 -12.03 3.03
C GLU A 245 -16.32 -11.38 1.97
N ASP A 246 -16.85 -10.40 1.24
CA ASP A 246 -16.14 -9.78 0.11
C ASP A 246 -15.32 -8.56 0.53
N TYR A 247 -14.20 -8.82 1.20
CA TYR A 247 -13.21 -7.80 1.55
C TYR A 247 -12.49 -7.21 0.33
N ASN A 248 -12.45 -7.94 -0.79
CA ASN A 248 -11.65 -7.56 -1.96
C ASN A 248 -11.98 -6.18 -2.51
N LYS A 249 -13.23 -5.72 -2.44
CA LYS A 249 -13.61 -4.39 -2.93
C LYS A 249 -12.97 -3.25 -2.13
N TYR A 250 -12.95 -3.42 -0.81
CA TYR A 250 -12.29 -2.47 0.09
C TYR A 250 -10.77 -2.45 -0.17
N TYR A 251 -10.16 -3.61 -0.20
CA TYR A 251 -8.73 -3.76 -0.47
C TYR A 251 -8.32 -3.17 -1.83
N GLN A 252 -9.06 -3.46 -2.90
CA GLN A 252 -8.82 -2.89 -4.22
C GLN A 252 -8.97 -1.37 -4.23
N SER A 253 -9.95 -0.83 -3.51
CA SER A 253 -10.12 0.62 -3.39
C SER A 253 -8.90 1.29 -2.75
N GLN A 254 -8.32 0.70 -1.72
CA GLN A 254 -7.10 1.18 -1.08
C GLN A 254 -5.88 1.05 -2.01
N LEU A 255 -5.74 -0.06 -2.73
CA LEU A 255 -4.69 -0.21 -3.75
C LEU A 255 -4.80 0.88 -4.84
N GLU A 256 -6.01 1.10 -5.37
CA GLU A 256 -6.23 2.15 -6.37
C GLU A 256 -5.91 3.55 -5.81
N GLU A 257 -6.27 3.81 -4.56
CA GLU A 257 -5.96 5.06 -3.88
C GLU A 257 -4.45 5.31 -3.82
N ILE A 258 -3.68 4.36 -3.33
CA ILE A 258 -2.23 4.50 -3.16
C ILE A 258 -1.53 4.56 -4.54
N LEU A 259 -1.81 3.61 -5.42
CA LEU A 259 -1.10 3.51 -6.71
C LEU A 259 -1.46 4.63 -7.70
N SER A 260 -2.62 5.26 -7.56
CA SER A 260 -3.02 6.39 -8.41
C SER A 260 -2.61 7.75 -7.85
N ASN A 261 -2.14 7.81 -6.61
CA ASN A 261 -1.78 9.07 -5.97
C ASN A 261 -0.29 9.39 -6.20
N PRO A 262 0.04 10.50 -6.86
CA PRO A 262 1.42 10.87 -7.14
C PRO A 262 2.27 11.13 -5.88
N LYS A 263 1.66 11.25 -4.71
CA LYS A 263 2.41 11.38 -3.45
C LYS A 263 3.20 10.12 -3.10
N TYR A 264 2.75 8.92 -3.51
CA TYR A 264 3.29 7.66 -3.03
C TYR A 264 4.17 6.90 -4.04
N GLY A 265 4.61 7.54 -5.06
CA GLY A 265 5.57 6.92 -5.94
C GLY A 265 5.45 7.30 -7.39
N ASN A 266 6.29 8.20 -7.81
CA ASN A 266 6.53 8.48 -9.20
C ASN A 266 7.94 8.12 -9.64
N ASN A 267 8.66 7.36 -8.86
CA ASN A 267 10.01 6.88 -9.24
C ASN A 267 9.93 5.50 -9.92
N GLY A 268 8.80 5.19 -10.45
CA GLY A 268 8.27 4.19 -11.30
C GLY A 268 8.97 3.03 -11.85
#